data_1108105b66d3c274a53bb77bc2820469
#
_entry.id   1108105b66d3c274a53bb77bc2820469
#
_cell.length_a   1.000
_cell.length_b   1.000
_cell.length_c   1.000
_cell.angle_alpha   90.00
_cell.angle_beta   90.00
_cell.angle_gamma   90.00
#
_symmetry.space_group_name_H-M   'P 1'
#
loop_
_entity.id
_entity.type
_entity.pdbx_description
1 polymer ?
#
loop_
_entity_poly.entity_id
_entity_poly.type
_entity_poly.pdbx_seq_one_letter_code
_entity_poly.pdbx_strand_id
1 'polypeptide(L)'
;MDLAQKIRSLREDKEWTQGDLAKKSGVGKSSIQLYESGKGNITQLNLEKIASAFGVNISYFINDKMSNSVSISVHKSSPNMSISPEKSKKLQETQMLINEQENKLINLRFFPDVSAATGYGTNNDKESFKSIPVTASFLTAILRIPAKEYDVINVLGNSMEPFLKDGDMVLVLPTHEASNGEIVIANLGGDLYVKKLLKDPIKRRIRLTSMNELYEDIVVEDDELDQLKIVGVVKKVFPTGLISI
;
A
#
# COMPACT_ATOMS: atom_id res chain seq x y z
N MET A 1 12.42 -8.52 18.96
CA MET A 1 11.32 -8.40 19.95
C MET A 1 10.02 -8.57 19.21
N ASP A 2 9.15 -9.46 19.61
CA ASP A 2 7.86 -9.61 18.94
C ASP A 2 6.90 -8.45 19.31
N LEU A 3 5.77 -8.35 18.59
CA LEU A 3 4.80 -7.27 18.79
C LEU A 3 4.27 -7.21 20.22
N ALA A 4 3.99 -8.36 20.83
CA ALA A 4 3.47 -8.46 22.20
C ALA A 4 4.48 -7.92 23.21
N GLN A 5 5.75 -8.29 23.06
CA GLN A 5 6.84 -7.79 23.89
C GLN A 5 7.07 -6.29 23.73
N LYS A 6 6.94 -5.74 22.51
CA LYS A 6 7.06 -4.30 22.26
C LYS A 6 5.97 -3.50 22.96
N ILE A 7 4.72 -3.95 22.86
CA ILE A 7 3.59 -3.29 23.55
C ILE A 7 3.82 -3.30 25.06
N ARG A 8 4.20 -4.46 25.60
CA ARG A 8 4.44 -4.61 27.03
C ARG A 8 5.60 -3.75 27.53
N SER A 9 6.75 -3.77 26.83
CA SER A 9 7.93 -2.97 27.19
C SER A 9 7.60 -1.47 27.20
N LEU A 10 6.96 -0.94 26.15
CA LEU A 10 6.59 0.48 26.11
C LEU A 10 5.61 0.86 27.24
N ARG A 11 4.71 -0.05 27.62
CA ARG A 11 3.81 0.20 28.73
C ARG A 11 4.55 0.24 30.08
N GLU A 12 5.46 -0.72 30.29
CA GLU A 12 6.29 -0.80 31.50
C GLU A 12 7.25 0.38 31.61
N ASP A 13 7.85 0.82 30.51
CA ASP A 13 8.71 2.01 30.46
C ASP A 13 7.97 3.31 30.85
N LYS A 14 6.66 3.35 30.63
CA LYS A 14 5.80 4.47 31.05
C LYS A 14 5.15 4.27 32.42
N GLU A 15 5.49 3.19 33.10
CA GLU A 15 4.91 2.80 34.41
C GLU A 15 3.36 2.67 34.37
N TRP A 16 2.80 2.30 33.22
CA TRP A 16 1.36 2.13 33.08
C TRP A 16 0.92 0.71 33.39
N THR A 17 -0.26 0.58 33.98
CA THR A 17 -0.96 -0.70 34.06
C THR A 17 -1.63 -1.01 32.70
N GLN A 18 -2.02 -2.27 32.48
CA GLN A 18 -2.83 -2.64 31.31
C GLN A 18 -4.16 -1.87 31.26
N GLY A 19 -4.70 -1.51 32.42
CA GLY A 19 -5.89 -0.66 32.52
C GLY A 19 -5.64 0.79 32.06
N ASP A 20 -4.46 1.34 32.36
CA ASP A 20 -4.08 2.69 31.93
C ASP A 20 -3.87 2.73 30.41
N LEU A 21 -3.21 1.72 29.85
CA LEU A 21 -3.07 1.60 28.41
C LEU A 21 -4.45 1.47 27.73
N ALA A 22 -5.36 0.67 28.30
CA ALA A 22 -6.71 0.53 27.77
C ALA A 22 -7.47 1.87 27.76
N LYS A 23 -7.41 2.65 28.86
CA LYS A 23 -8.04 3.98 28.95
C LYS A 23 -7.44 4.97 27.96
N LYS A 24 -6.11 5.00 27.84
CA LYS A 24 -5.40 5.96 26.98
C LYS A 24 -5.55 5.64 25.50
N SER A 25 -5.59 4.37 25.13
CA SER A 25 -5.72 3.94 23.73
C SER A 25 -7.17 3.78 23.26
N GLY A 26 -8.13 3.71 24.19
CA GLY A 26 -9.51 3.37 23.86
C GLY A 26 -9.70 1.91 23.40
N VAL A 27 -8.72 1.04 23.68
CA VAL A 27 -8.79 -0.40 23.38
C VAL A 27 -9.20 -1.15 24.65
N GLY A 28 -10.11 -2.11 24.54
CA GLY A 28 -10.60 -2.88 25.71
C GLY A 28 -9.47 -3.56 26.49
N LYS A 29 -9.54 -3.55 27.83
CA LYS A 29 -8.52 -4.15 28.70
C LYS A 29 -8.25 -5.63 28.38
N SER A 30 -9.29 -6.41 28.09
CA SER A 30 -9.18 -7.82 27.70
C SER A 30 -8.41 -7.99 26.39
N SER A 31 -8.60 -7.07 25.44
CA SER A 31 -7.83 -7.06 24.17
C SER A 31 -6.36 -6.74 24.42
N ILE A 32 -6.04 -5.76 25.29
CA ILE A 32 -4.67 -5.46 25.69
C ILE A 32 -3.99 -6.69 26.31
N GLN A 33 -4.68 -7.41 27.19
CA GLN A 33 -4.16 -8.64 27.80
C GLN A 33 -3.84 -9.72 26.75
N LEU A 34 -4.73 -9.92 25.78
CA LEU A 34 -4.53 -10.86 24.68
C LEU A 34 -3.34 -10.46 23.80
N TYR A 35 -3.19 -9.17 23.51
CA TYR A 35 -2.09 -8.66 22.68
C TYR A 35 -0.74 -8.81 23.38
N GLU A 36 -0.64 -8.46 24.67
CA GLU A 36 0.60 -8.61 25.42
C GLU A 36 0.97 -10.07 25.73
N SER A 37 0.01 -10.99 25.68
CA SER A 37 0.26 -12.43 25.81
C SER A 37 0.64 -13.13 24.51
N GLY A 38 0.59 -12.42 23.39
CA GLY A 38 0.86 -12.97 22.06
C GLY A 38 -0.24 -13.92 21.54
N LYS A 39 -1.37 -14.04 22.24
CA LYS A 39 -2.48 -14.96 21.89
C LYS A 39 -3.57 -14.32 21.03
N GLY A 40 -3.53 -12.99 20.83
CA GLY A 40 -4.54 -12.26 20.09
C GLY A 40 -4.01 -11.66 18.80
N ASN A 41 -4.80 -11.75 17.73
CA ASN A 41 -4.53 -10.99 16.52
C ASN A 41 -4.93 -9.53 16.72
N ILE A 42 -3.97 -8.63 16.63
CA ILE A 42 -4.23 -7.20 16.72
C ILE A 42 -4.70 -6.67 15.37
N THR A 43 -5.82 -5.95 15.37
CA THR A 43 -6.28 -5.24 14.17
C THR A 43 -5.43 -3.98 13.96
N GLN A 44 -5.30 -3.54 12.70
CA GLN A 44 -4.56 -2.31 12.38
C GLN A 44 -5.10 -1.12 13.18
N LEU A 45 -6.42 -0.96 13.26
CA LEU A 45 -7.08 0.12 14.01
C LEU A 45 -6.68 0.12 15.50
N ASN A 46 -6.62 -1.04 16.12
CA ASN A 46 -6.23 -1.14 17.53
C ASN A 46 -4.73 -0.90 17.71
N LEU A 47 -3.90 -1.31 16.75
CA LEU A 47 -2.46 -1.04 16.78
C LEU A 47 -2.18 0.46 16.62
N GLU A 48 -2.91 1.16 15.76
CA GLU A 48 -2.83 2.61 15.59
C GLU A 48 -3.23 3.36 16.86
N LYS A 49 -4.32 2.94 17.50
CA LYS A 49 -4.76 3.51 18.78
C LYS A 49 -3.71 3.32 19.90
N ILE A 50 -3.09 2.15 19.94
CA ILE A 50 -2.03 1.83 20.91
C ILE A 50 -0.77 2.65 20.61
N ALA A 51 -0.36 2.76 19.34
CA ALA A 51 0.76 3.57 18.91
C ALA A 51 0.56 5.06 19.29
N SER A 52 -0.62 5.59 19.02
CA SER A 52 -1.02 6.95 19.38
C SER A 52 -0.96 7.18 20.89
N ALA A 53 -1.45 6.24 21.70
CA ALA A 53 -1.40 6.35 23.15
C ALA A 53 0.03 6.39 23.68
N PHE A 54 0.95 5.67 23.06
CA PHE A 54 2.38 5.71 23.38
C PHE A 54 3.10 6.92 22.84
N GLY A 55 2.53 7.64 21.86
CA GLY A 55 3.20 8.74 21.16
C GLY A 55 4.28 8.25 20.19
N VAL A 56 4.13 7.04 19.65
CA VAL A 56 5.06 6.44 18.67
C VAL A 56 4.35 6.23 17.32
N ASN A 57 5.14 6.19 16.26
CA ASN A 57 4.62 5.84 14.94
C ASN A 57 4.28 4.33 14.91
N ILE A 58 3.21 3.95 14.19
CA ILE A 58 2.81 2.55 14.02
C ILE A 58 3.95 1.67 13.45
N SER A 59 4.85 2.26 12.66
CA SER A 59 6.04 1.58 12.12
C SER A 59 6.96 1.00 13.19
N TYR A 60 6.96 1.57 14.40
CA TYR A 60 7.69 1.02 15.55
C TYR A 60 7.31 -0.44 15.85
N PHE A 61 6.04 -0.77 15.66
CA PHE A 61 5.53 -2.12 15.91
C PHE A 61 5.69 -3.07 14.72
N ILE A 62 5.78 -2.54 13.51
CA ILE A 62 5.77 -3.32 12.26
C ILE A 62 7.17 -3.69 11.78
N ASN A 63 8.21 -2.92 12.13
CA ASN A 63 9.57 -3.03 11.58
C ASN A 63 10.47 -4.05 12.31
N ASP A 64 10.06 -5.33 12.44
CA ASP A 64 10.96 -6.38 12.97
C ASP A 64 11.75 -7.15 11.90
N LYS A 65 11.58 -6.84 10.60
CA LYS A 65 12.33 -7.52 9.53
C LYS A 65 13.55 -6.77 9.00
N MET A 66 13.89 -5.60 9.56
CA MET A 66 15.09 -4.83 9.17
C MET A 66 16.14 -4.70 10.28
N SER A 67 16.00 -5.41 11.40
CA SER A 67 16.95 -5.29 12.54
C SER A 67 18.13 -6.27 12.51
N ASN A 68 18.43 -6.91 11.38
CA ASN A 68 19.54 -7.86 11.30
C ASN A 68 20.81 -7.27 10.69
N SER A 69 21.09 -5.99 10.83
CA SER A 69 22.43 -5.45 10.47
C SER A 69 22.89 -4.21 11.23
N VAL A 70 22.32 -3.86 12.39
CA VAL A 70 22.99 -2.94 13.32
C VAL A 70 22.74 -3.39 14.75
N SER A 71 23.64 -4.23 15.26
CA SER A 71 23.72 -4.54 16.69
C SER A 71 24.21 -3.30 17.44
N ILE A 72 23.30 -2.54 18.04
CA ILE A 72 23.67 -1.62 19.12
C ILE A 72 23.33 -2.32 20.43
N SER A 73 24.36 -2.98 20.98
CA SER A 73 24.34 -3.46 22.36
C SER A 73 24.35 -2.26 23.30
N VAL A 74 23.21 -1.97 23.92
CA VAL A 74 23.22 -1.07 25.08
C VAL A 74 23.57 -1.90 26.30
N HIS A 75 24.88 -2.09 26.54
CA HIS A 75 25.39 -2.43 27.85
C HIS A 75 25.47 -1.15 28.69
N LYS A 76 24.71 -1.13 29.78
CA LYS A 76 24.93 -0.19 30.87
C LYS A 76 26.30 -0.53 31.49
N SER A 77 27.30 0.25 31.16
CA SER A 77 28.44 0.53 32.06
C SER A 77 29.25 1.67 31.49
N SER A 78 29.08 2.85 32.10
CA SER A 78 30.04 3.96 32.35
C SER A 78 30.93 4.57 31.25
N PRO A 79 31.50 5.77 31.46
CA PRO A 79 31.24 6.93 30.63
C PRO A 79 32.42 7.21 29.68
N ASN A 80 32.17 8.03 28.67
CA ASN A 80 33.17 8.61 27.73
C ASN A 80 33.43 7.79 26.47
N MET A 81 32.46 7.84 25.53
CA MET A 81 32.80 7.95 24.12
C MET A 81 32.04 9.16 23.57
N SER A 82 32.74 10.28 23.53
CA SER A 82 32.33 11.49 22.84
C SER A 82 32.16 11.15 21.35
N ILE A 83 30.91 10.95 20.94
CA ILE A 83 30.54 10.98 19.52
C ILE A 83 30.89 12.37 19.06
N SER A 84 31.82 12.50 18.11
CA SER A 84 32.23 13.81 17.62
C SER A 84 30.99 14.59 17.15
N PRO A 85 30.91 15.89 17.43
CA PRO A 85 29.76 16.73 17.06
C PRO A 85 29.35 16.61 15.58
N GLU A 86 30.32 16.34 14.70
CA GLU A 86 30.10 16.12 13.26
C GLU A 86 29.33 14.85 12.95
N LYS A 87 29.58 13.73 13.67
CA LYS A 87 28.88 12.47 13.48
C LYS A 87 27.44 12.55 13.94
N SER A 88 27.17 13.26 15.04
CA SER A 88 25.82 13.52 15.54
C SER A 88 25.02 14.41 14.59
N LYS A 89 25.65 15.44 14.02
CA LYS A 89 25.05 16.35 13.06
C LYS A 89 24.68 15.63 11.76
N LYS A 90 25.57 14.82 11.23
CA LYS A 90 25.34 14.02 10.02
C LYS A 90 24.24 12.97 10.21
N LEU A 91 24.11 12.39 11.40
CA LEU A 91 23.05 11.45 11.73
C LEU A 91 21.69 12.14 11.80
N GLN A 92 21.64 13.35 12.40
CA GLN A 92 20.42 14.15 12.47
C GLN A 92 19.98 14.65 11.08
N GLU A 93 20.92 15.11 10.25
CA GLU A 93 20.65 15.51 8.86
C GLU A 93 20.11 14.35 8.04
N THR A 94 20.71 13.15 8.17
CA THR A 94 20.23 11.94 7.50
C THR A 94 18.82 11.56 7.96
N GLN A 95 18.55 11.65 9.26
CA GLN A 95 17.22 11.35 9.82
C GLN A 95 16.16 12.36 9.36
N MET A 96 16.52 13.64 9.25
CA MET A 96 15.64 14.68 8.70
C MET A 96 15.29 14.39 7.22
N LEU A 97 16.30 14.05 6.41
CA LEU A 97 16.09 13.71 5.00
C LEU A 97 15.18 12.48 4.81
N ILE A 98 15.35 11.44 5.65
CA ILE A 98 14.50 10.25 5.63
C ILE A 98 13.06 10.65 6.00
N ASN A 99 12.88 11.43 7.05
CA ASN A 99 11.55 11.88 7.48
C ASN A 99 10.87 12.78 6.42
N GLU A 100 11.62 13.63 5.75
CA GLU A 100 11.10 14.45 4.65
C GLU A 100 10.65 13.59 3.46
N GLN A 101 11.42 12.57 3.09
CA GLN A 101 11.05 11.66 2.02
C GLN A 101 9.84 10.79 2.38
N GLU A 102 9.76 10.28 3.62
CA GLU A 102 8.63 9.48 4.09
C GLU A 102 7.33 10.29 4.18
N ASN A 103 7.42 11.55 4.55
CA ASN A 103 6.26 12.46 4.66
C ASN A 103 5.93 13.19 3.36
N LYS A 104 6.70 12.98 2.29
CA LYS A 104 6.39 13.56 0.98
C LYS A 104 4.98 13.20 0.56
N LEU A 105 4.16 14.21 0.27
CA LEU A 105 2.82 14.00 -0.25
C LEU A 105 2.87 13.66 -1.73
N ILE A 106 2.10 12.65 -2.10
CA ILE A 106 1.86 12.21 -3.47
C ILE A 106 0.37 12.32 -3.72
N ASN A 107 -0.02 12.98 -4.78
CA ASN A 107 -1.42 13.14 -5.14
C ASN A 107 -1.86 11.99 -6.03
N LEU A 108 -2.77 11.17 -5.54
CA LEU A 108 -3.48 10.19 -6.36
C LEU A 108 -4.61 10.90 -7.10
N ARG A 109 -4.88 10.47 -8.34
CA ARG A 109 -6.00 10.99 -9.12
C ARG A 109 -7.16 10.01 -9.00
N PHE A 110 -8.20 10.38 -8.29
CA PHE A 110 -9.40 9.57 -8.16
C PHE A 110 -10.44 9.98 -9.20
N PHE A 111 -10.89 9.04 -9.99
CA PHE A 111 -11.89 9.20 -11.02
C PHE A 111 -13.20 8.54 -10.58
N PRO A 112 -14.11 9.28 -9.91
CA PRO A 112 -15.33 8.69 -9.33
C PRO A 112 -16.31 8.21 -10.40
N ASP A 113 -16.39 8.94 -11.51
CA ASP A 113 -17.37 8.71 -12.59
C ASP A 113 -16.81 7.82 -13.71
N VAL A 114 -15.54 7.41 -13.60
CA VAL A 114 -14.85 6.59 -14.58
C VAL A 114 -14.63 5.21 -14.00
N SER A 115 -15.24 4.25 -14.66
CA SER A 115 -14.92 2.85 -14.41
C SER A 115 -14.00 2.31 -15.49
N ALA A 116 -13.38 1.18 -15.23
CA ALA A 116 -12.58 0.49 -16.22
C ALA A 116 -13.37 0.13 -17.51
N ALA A 117 -14.70 0.27 -17.49
CA ALA A 117 -15.56 -0.01 -18.63
C ALA A 117 -16.01 1.25 -19.41
N THR A 118 -15.80 2.47 -18.90
CA THR A 118 -16.47 3.68 -19.44
C THR A 118 -15.51 4.84 -19.73
N GLY A 119 -14.37 4.59 -20.37
CA GLY A 119 -13.61 5.68 -20.98
C GLY A 119 -12.32 6.12 -20.31
N TYR A 120 -11.83 5.42 -19.28
CA TYR A 120 -10.53 5.71 -18.69
C TYR A 120 -9.41 5.63 -19.74
N GLY A 121 -8.61 6.70 -19.85
CA GLY A 121 -7.48 6.77 -20.80
C GLY A 121 -7.86 7.10 -22.25
N THR A 122 -9.09 7.51 -22.52
CA THR A 122 -9.42 8.20 -23.77
C THR A 122 -8.94 9.65 -23.68
N ASN A 123 -8.40 10.20 -24.78
CA ASN A 123 -7.82 11.55 -24.85
C ASN A 123 -8.83 12.70 -24.65
N ASN A 124 -9.77 12.56 -23.74
CA ASN A 124 -10.69 13.61 -23.40
C ASN A 124 -10.12 14.42 -22.22
N ASP A 125 -9.58 15.59 -22.49
CA ASP A 125 -9.11 16.62 -21.54
C ASP A 125 -10.17 17.09 -20.51
N LYS A 126 -11.29 16.38 -20.39
CA LYS A 126 -12.44 16.72 -19.53
C LYS A 126 -12.71 15.71 -18.42
N GLU A 127 -11.88 14.69 -18.25
CA GLU A 127 -12.07 13.77 -17.13
C GLU A 127 -11.81 14.50 -15.81
N SER A 128 -12.89 14.77 -15.07
CA SER A 128 -12.76 15.36 -13.74
C SER A 128 -12.25 14.30 -12.76
N PHE A 129 -11.13 14.57 -12.13
CA PHE A 129 -10.62 13.74 -11.05
C PHE A 129 -10.59 14.52 -9.74
N LYS A 130 -10.69 13.80 -8.62
CA LYS A 130 -10.44 14.34 -7.28
C LYS A 130 -9.02 13.98 -6.86
N SER A 131 -8.27 14.95 -6.33
CA SER A 131 -6.93 14.68 -5.81
C SER A 131 -7.02 14.11 -4.39
N ILE A 132 -6.38 12.96 -4.16
CA ILE A 132 -6.27 12.34 -2.84
C ILE A 132 -4.80 12.39 -2.43
N PRO A 133 -4.42 13.29 -1.48
CA PRO A 133 -3.06 13.34 -0.98
C PRO A 133 -2.79 12.15 -0.06
N VAL A 134 -1.72 11.41 -0.34
CA VAL A 134 -1.21 10.33 0.50
C VAL A 134 0.28 10.53 0.75
N THR A 135 0.80 10.01 1.86
CA THR A 135 2.25 10.05 2.10
C THR A 135 2.99 9.01 1.27
N ALA A 136 4.24 9.28 0.94
CA ALA A 136 5.10 8.31 0.28
C ALA A 136 5.22 7.02 1.11
N SER A 137 5.30 7.14 2.44
CA SER A 137 5.32 6.00 3.37
C SER A 137 4.05 5.16 3.31
N PHE A 138 2.87 5.75 3.07
CA PHE A 138 1.65 4.98 2.87
C PHE A 138 1.76 4.05 1.66
N LEU A 139 2.28 4.54 0.54
CA LEU A 139 2.47 3.72 -0.66
C LEU A 139 3.54 2.64 -0.46
N THR A 140 4.68 3.00 0.13
CA THR A 140 5.83 2.10 0.24
C THR A 140 5.73 1.12 1.40
N ALA A 141 5.36 1.57 2.60
CA ALA A 141 5.32 0.74 3.80
C ALA A 141 4.01 -0.02 3.96
N ILE A 142 2.85 0.60 3.64
CA ILE A 142 1.54 -0.02 3.82
C ILE A 142 1.14 -0.79 2.57
N LEU A 143 1.12 -0.15 1.41
CA LEU A 143 0.68 -0.79 0.18
C LEU A 143 1.79 -1.61 -0.50
N ARG A 144 3.05 -1.37 -0.14
CA ARG A 144 4.24 -2.05 -0.69
C ARG A 144 4.37 -1.87 -2.20
N ILE A 145 4.09 -0.66 -2.65
CA ILE A 145 4.27 -0.23 -4.04
C ILE A 145 5.18 1.00 -4.07
N PRO A 146 5.86 1.28 -5.18
CA PRO A 146 6.70 2.48 -5.30
C PRO A 146 5.93 3.78 -5.02
N ALA A 147 6.61 4.78 -4.48
CA ALA A 147 6.06 6.11 -4.23
C ALA A 147 5.97 6.90 -5.54
N LYS A 148 4.93 6.66 -6.32
CA LYS A 148 4.62 7.29 -7.61
C LYS A 148 3.19 7.83 -7.59
N GLU A 149 2.85 8.61 -8.61
CA GLU A 149 1.47 8.98 -8.89
C GLU A 149 0.73 7.77 -9.46
N TYR A 150 -0.47 7.55 -8.95
CA TYR A 150 -1.37 6.49 -9.39
C TYR A 150 -2.74 7.07 -9.64
N ASP A 151 -3.46 6.42 -10.52
CA ASP A 151 -4.89 6.64 -10.70
C ASP A 151 -5.67 5.68 -9.82
N VAL A 152 -6.76 6.15 -9.25
CA VAL A 152 -7.71 5.34 -8.50
C VAL A 152 -8.99 5.27 -9.31
N ILE A 153 -9.40 4.08 -9.69
CA ILE A 153 -10.61 3.83 -10.47
C ILE A 153 -11.44 2.72 -9.87
N ASN A 154 -12.73 2.72 -10.17
CA ASN A 154 -13.64 1.65 -9.78
C ASN A 154 -13.58 0.50 -10.80
N VAL A 155 -13.59 -0.73 -10.30
CA VAL A 155 -13.76 -1.95 -11.11
C VAL A 155 -15.25 -2.20 -11.27
N LEU A 156 -15.71 -2.44 -12.51
CA LEU A 156 -17.06 -2.88 -12.80
C LEU A 156 -17.05 -4.30 -13.35
N GLY A 157 -18.06 -5.05 -12.89
CA GLY A 157 -18.24 -6.44 -13.29
C GLY A 157 -17.40 -7.43 -12.50
N ASN A 158 -17.65 -8.70 -12.75
CA ASN A 158 -17.11 -9.82 -11.97
C ASN A 158 -16.12 -10.70 -12.75
N SER A 159 -15.67 -10.26 -13.93
CA SER A 159 -14.75 -11.05 -14.79
C SER A 159 -13.38 -11.31 -14.15
N MET A 160 -13.00 -10.53 -13.15
CA MET A 160 -11.73 -10.66 -12.44
C MET A 160 -11.87 -11.27 -11.04
N GLU A 161 -13.06 -11.75 -10.67
CA GLU A 161 -13.25 -12.49 -9.42
C GLU A 161 -12.48 -13.83 -9.44
N PRO A 162 -12.00 -14.29 -8.27
CA PRO A 162 -12.13 -13.69 -6.93
C PRO A 162 -11.08 -12.60 -6.62
N PHE A 163 -10.20 -12.26 -7.58
CA PHE A 163 -9.06 -11.37 -7.35
C PHE A 163 -9.48 -9.89 -7.21
N LEU A 164 -10.36 -9.44 -8.11
CA LEU A 164 -11.02 -8.12 -8.04
C LEU A 164 -12.53 -8.34 -8.11
N LYS A 165 -13.23 -7.67 -7.23
CA LYS A 165 -14.70 -7.73 -7.15
C LYS A 165 -15.32 -6.49 -7.78
N ASP A 166 -16.60 -6.64 -8.16
CA ASP A 166 -17.39 -5.48 -8.57
C ASP A 166 -17.42 -4.41 -7.47
N GLY A 167 -17.16 -3.16 -7.84
CA GLY A 167 -17.06 -2.02 -6.92
C GLY A 167 -15.73 -1.87 -6.20
N ASP A 168 -14.76 -2.77 -6.38
CA ASP A 168 -13.42 -2.57 -5.83
C ASP A 168 -12.77 -1.32 -6.45
N MET A 169 -12.09 -0.53 -5.63
CA MET A 169 -11.20 0.52 -6.10
C MET A 169 -9.78 -0.02 -6.30
N VAL A 170 -9.15 0.31 -7.41
CA VAL A 170 -7.78 -0.14 -7.72
C VAL A 170 -6.85 1.03 -7.98
N LEU A 171 -5.60 0.85 -7.56
CA LEU A 171 -4.49 1.73 -7.90
C LEU A 171 -3.88 1.28 -9.21
N VAL A 172 -3.92 2.15 -10.18
CA VAL A 172 -3.42 1.94 -11.54
C VAL A 172 -2.20 2.81 -11.76
N LEU A 173 -1.11 2.22 -12.19
CA LEU A 173 0.03 2.96 -12.73
C LEU A 173 -0.24 3.27 -14.20
N PRO A 174 -0.43 4.54 -14.58
CA PRO A 174 -0.58 4.90 -15.98
C PRO A 174 0.69 4.56 -16.76
N THR A 175 0.56 3.68 -17.74
CA THR A 175 1.68 3.26 -18.59
C THR A 175 1.16 2.53 -19.82
N HIS A 176 1.92 2.60 -20.91
CA HIS A 176 1.65 1.82 -22.12
C HIS A 176 2.43 0.50 -22.14
N GLU A 177 3.28 0.27 -21.14
CA GLU A 177 4.07 -0.93 -21.04
C GLU A 177 3.57 -1.80 -19.88
N ALA A 178 3.44 -3.08 -20.13
CA ALA A 178 3.10 -4.06 -19.11
C ALA A 178 3.89 -5.36 -19.32
N SER A 179 4.23 -6.03 -18.24
CA SER A 179 4.89 -7.32 -18.26
C SER A 179 3.88 -8.47 -18.43
N ASN A 180 4.37 -9.61 -18.90
CA ASN A 180 3.55 -10.81 -19.01
C ASN A 180 3.04 -11.24 -17.62
N GLY A 181 1.74 -11.50 -17.52
CA GLY A 181 1.07 -11.90 -16.27
C GLY A 181 0.58 -10.74 -15.39
N GLU A 182 0.86 -9.48 -15.74
CA GLU A 182 0.29 -8.33 -15.02
C GLU A 182 -1.21 -8.17 -15.31
N ILE A 183 -1.94 -7.61 -14.35
CA ILE A 183 -3.32 -7.17 -14.55
C ILE A 183 -3.27 -5.76 -15.13
N VAL A 184 -3.89 -5.60 -16.27
CA VAL A 184 -3.86 -4.36 -17.05
C VAL A 184 -5.25 -3.80 -17.26
N ILE A 185 -5.29 -2.50 -17.50
CA ILE A 185 -6.40 -1.86 -18.17
C ILE A 185 -6.01 -1.75 -19.63
N ALA A 186 -6.76 -2.43 -20.46
CA ALA A 186 -6.53 -2.49 -21.91
C ALA A 186 -7.71 -1.84 -22.65
N ASN A 187 -7.40 -1.00 -23.62
CA ASN A 187 -8.36 -0.51 -24.59
C ASN A 187 -8.23 -1.37 -25.86
N LEU A 188 -9.32 -1.96 -26.30
CA LEU A 188 -9.42 -2.73 -27.53
C LEU A 188 -10.63 -2.24 -28.33
N GLY A 189 -10.37 -1.64 -29.48
CA GLY A 189 -11.45 -1.13 -30.35
C GLY A 189 -12.29 0.00 -29.74
N GLY A 190 -11.81 0.66 -28.66
CA GLY A 190 -12.54 1.70 -27.93
C GLY A 190 -13.14 1.23 -26.60
N ASP A 191 -13.28 -0.07 -26.40
CA ASP A 191 -13.77 -0.65 -25.15
C ASP A 191 -12.62 -0.89 -24.17
N LEU A 192 -12.90 -0.71 -22.88
CA LEU A 192 -11.94 -0.90 -21.81
C LEU A 192 -12.18 -2.21 -21.06
N TYR A 193 -11.10 -2.91 -20.81
CA TYR A 193 -11.11 -4.20 -20.14
C TYR A 193 -10.08 -4.22 -19.00
N VAL A 194 -10.47 -4.74 -17.85
CA VAL A 194 -9.53 -5.16 -16.80
C VAL A 194 -9.28 -6.65 -16.98
N LYS A 195 -8.08 -7.04 -17.36
CA LYS A 195 -7.73 -8.44 -17.65
C LYS A 195 -6.28 -8.73 -17.26
N LYS A 196 -5.95 -10.00 -17.12
CA LYS A 196 -4.58 -10.47 -17.02
C LYS A 196 -3.97 -10.54 -18.41
N LEU A 197 -2.85 -9.88 -18.60
CA LEU A 197 -2.12 -9.86 -19.86
C LEU A 197 -1.24 -11.09 -20.02
N LEU A 198 -1.45 -11.86 -21.05
CA LEU A 198 -0.57 -12.95 -21.45
C LEU A 198 -0.04 -12.71 -22.86
N LYS A 199 1.28 -12.59 -22.98
CA LYS A 199 1.99 -12.35 -24.26
C LYS A 199 2.58 -13.65 -24.79
N ASP A 200 2.30 -13.97 -26.03
CA ASP A 200 2.93 -15.06 -26.77
C ASP A 200 3.70 -14.45 -27.97
N PRO A 201 4.98 -14.09 -27.79
CA PRO A 201 5.75 -13.42 -28.84
C PRO A 201 6.04 -14.33 -30.03
N ILE A 202 6.02 -15.67 -29.84
CA ILE A 202 6.27 -16.62 -30.94
C ILE A 202 5.09 -16.65 -31.90
N LYS A 203 3.89 -16.64 -31.35
CA LYS A 203 2.64 -16.64 -32.14
C LYS A 203 2.13 -15.23 -32.47
N ARG A 204 2.89 -14.19 -32.10
CA ARG A 204 2.50 -12.79 -32.30
C ARG A 204 1.07 -12.50 -31.83
N ARG A 205 0.73 -12.99 -30.63
CA ARG A 205 -0.59 -12.79 -30.06
C ARG A 205 -0.54 -12.39 -28.59
N ILE A 206 -1.60 -11.71 -28.18
CA ILE A 206 -1.88 -11.32 -26.79
C ILE A 206 -3.21 -11.95 -26.38
N ARG A 207 -3.24 -12.54 -25.19
CA ARG A 207 -4.49 -12.93 -24.54
C ARG A 207 -4.75 -12.01 -23.36
N LEU A 208 -5.96 -11.50 -23.29
CA LEU A 208 -6.51 -10.78 -22.17
C LEU A 208 -7.42 -11.76 -21.41
N THR A 209 -6.86 -12.36 -20.36
CA THR A 209 -7.49 -13.47 -19.63
C THR A 209 -8.29 -12.96 -18.45
N SER A 210 -9.52 -13.46 -18.30
CA SER A 210 -10.33 -13.28 -17.11
C SER A 210 -9.82 -14.15 -15.97
N MET A 211 -9.99 -13.71 -14.72
CA MET A 211 -9.71 -14.57 -13.56
C MET A 211 -10.92 -15.45 -13.22
N ASN A 212 -12.10 -15.02 -13.63
CA ASN A 212 -13.34 -15.76 -13.50
C ASN A 212 -13.52 -16.67 -14.73
N GLU A 213 -13.54 -17.96 -14.51
CA GLU A 213 -13.63 -19.00 -15.55
C GLU A 213 -14.94 -18.97 -16.36
N LEU A 214 -15.94 -18.22 -15.91
CA LEU A 214 -17.19 -18.02 -16.66
C LEU A 214 -17.02 -17.08 -17.86
N TYR A 215 -15.90 -16.40 -17.96
CA TYR A 215 -15.59 -15.45 -19.03
C TYR A 215 -14.49 -16.00 -19.93
N GLU A 216 -14.73 -16.00 -21.20
CA GLU A 216 -13.75 -16.39 -22.21
C GLU A 216 -12.59 -15.39 -22.30
N ASP A 217 -11.41 -15.88 -22.70
CA ASP A 217 -10.26 -15.04 -23.00
C ASP A 217 -10.52 -14.24 -24.28
N ILE A 218 -10.06 -12.98 -24.28
CA ILE A 218 -10.00 -12.18 -25.51
C ILE A 218 -8.63 -12.42 -26.13
N VAL A 219 -8.62 -12.98 -27.33
CA VAL A 219 -7.39 -13.25 -28.08
C VAL A 219 -7.24 -12.19 -29.15
N VAL A 220 -6.10 -11.51 -29.17
CA VAL A 220 -5.77 -10.43 -30.12
C VAL A 220 -4.54 -10.89 -30.92
N GLU A 221 -4.67 -11.00 -32.21
CA GLU A 221 -3.64 -11.53 -33.11
C GLU A 221 -3.42 -10.60 -34.31
N ASP A 222 -2.24 -10.69 -34.90
CA ASP A 222 -1.85 -10.03 -36.15
C ASP A 222 -2.24 -8.54 -36.23
N ASP A 223 -3.09 -8.17 -37.17
CA ASP A 223 -3.49 -6.77 -37.43
C ASP A 223 -4.37 -6.18 -36.31
N GLU A 224 -5.00 -7.02 -35.50
CA GLU A 224 -5.79 -6.56 -34.35
C GLU A 224 -4.92 -6.03 -33.21
N LEU A 225 -3.64 -6.41 -33.19
CA LEU A 225 -2.68 -5.92 -32.18
C LEU A 225 -2.53 -4.39 -32.21
N ASP A 226 -2.72 -3.77 -33.36
CA ASP A 226 -2.65 -2.32 -33.51
C ASP A 226 -3.82 -1.60 -32.84
N GLN A 227 -4.93 -2.29 -32.62
CA GLN A 227 -6.12 -1.79 -31.93
C GLN A 227 -6.02 -1.93 -30.40
N LEU A 228 -5.08 -2.75 -29.92
CA LEU A 228 -4.87 -2.97 -28.49
C LEU A 228 -3.91 -1.92 -27.91
N LYS A 229 -4.39 -1.18 -26.92
CA LYS A 229 -3.56 -0.21 -26.18
C LYS A 229 -3.62 -0.53 -24.69
N ILE A 230 -2.46 -0.70 -24.07
CA ILE A 230 -2.38 -0.73 -22.61
C ILE A 230 -2.50 0.71 -22.10
N VAL A 231 -3.42 0.96 -21.20
CA VAL A 231 -3.69 2.26 -20.59
C VAL A 231 -3.03 2.36 -19.22
N GLY A 232 -2.97 1.24 -18.50
CA GLY A 232 -2.33 1.20 -17.21
C GLY A 232 -2.18 -0.21 -16.65
N VAL A 233 -1.40 -0.32 -15.60
CA VAL A 233 -1.17 -1.58 -14.88
C VAL A 233 -1.76 -1.47 -13.47
N VAL A 234 -2.63 -2.39 -13.11
CA VAL A 234 -3.20 -2.49 -11.75
C VAL A 234 -2.10 -2.94 -10.79
N LYS A 235 -1.79 -2.12 -9.80
CA LYS A 235 -0.73 -2.41 -8.83
C LYS A 235 -1.28 -2.91 -7.50
N LYS A 236 -2.46 -2.43 -7.09
CA LYS A 236 -3.04 -2.80 -5.80
C LYS A 236 -4.55 -2.54 -5.77
N VAL A 237 -5.28 -3.29 -4.95
CA VAL A 237 -6.62 -2.90 -4.52
C VAL A 237 -6.48 -1.79 -3.48
N PHE A 238 -7.21 -0.70 -3.67
CA PHE A 238 -7.18 0.44 -2.76
C PHE A 238 -8.11 0.15 -1.57
N PRO A 239 -7.66 0.30 -0.33
CA PRO A 239 -8.49 0.02 0.84
C PRO A 239 -9.58 1.09 0.98
N THR A 240 -10.81 0.72 0.67
CA THR A 240 -12.00 1.60 0.64
C THR A 240 -12.34 2.23 1.99
N GLY A 241 -11.95 1.63 3.10
CA GLY A 241 -12.17 2.17 4.45
C GLY A 241 -11.33 3.40 4.82
N LEU A 242 -10.47 3.90 3.92
CA LEU A 242 -9.60 5.06 4.16
C LEU A 242 -10.12 6.35 3.54
N ILE A 243 -11.17 6.29 2.73
CA ILE A 243 -11.79 7.46 2.11
C ILE A 243 -13.20 7.57 2.66
N SER A 244 -13.45 8.60 3.48
CA SER A 244 -14.81 9.08 3.68
C SER A 244 -15.17 9.91 2.45
N ILE A 245 -15.98 9.35 1.57
CA ILE A 245 -16.51 10.02 0.38
C ILE A 245 -17.68 10.91 0.80
#